data_466fc0205afe219e31ebf6f48d27ac0f
#
_entry.id   466fc0205afe219e31ebf6f48d27ac0f
#
_cell.length_a   1.000
_cell.length_b   1.000
_cell.length_c   1.000
_cell.angle_alpha   90.00
_cell.angle_beta   90.00
_cell.angle_gamma   90.00
#
_symmetry.space_group_name_H-M   'P 1'
#
loop_
_entity.id
_entity.type
_entity.pdbx_description
1 polymer ?
#
loop_
_entity_poly.entity_id
_entity_poly.type
_entity_poly.pdbx_seq_one_letter_code
_entity_poly.pdbx_strand_id
1 'polypeptide(L)'
;LLREEKYEEAEAAYWQAVKLEPDLLKARFSLGTFYLLLGQREKGWKWYDARLNWEDSFRMDIPIWRGGSLEGRSILLFYEQGFGDMLHCLRYVPQIVDMAKEVTVWIQEPLARLLKEMEPPYRVCTSSRELDAAQFDFACSIFSLPAKLPSLEAEVPYLWAAQENKETWRKKLALASNGLLKVGVVWAGNPEHTNDENRSISFEEFRRMFTVQGILWVNLQVGEEQKHFQEASEPARLFDAAGELTDFAETAGVIANLDLVIAVDTAVAHLAGAMGKATWLLLPYHPEWRWELKREDCFWYPAMRLFRQTVRGDWSEVLLRVATALTEKVNLTERRE
;
A
#
# COMPACT_ATOMS: atom_id res chain seq x y z
N LEU A 1 -10.02 -24.24 4.98
CA LEU A 1 -9.03 -24.76 4.03
C LEU A 1 -7.82 -23.81 3.88
N LEU A 2 -8.01 -22.54 3.49
CA LEU A 2 -6.88 -21.59 3.38
C LEU A 2 -6.14 -21.42 4.70
N ARG A 3 -6.87 -21.29 5.81
CA ARG A 3 -6.30 -21.17 7.17
C ARG A 3 -5.59 -22.42 7.66
N GLU A 4 -5.78 -23.54 7.00
CA GLU A 4 -5.18 -24.86 7.29
C GLU A 4 -4.11 -25.21 6.24
N GLU A 5 -3.75 -24.27 5.36
CA GLU A 5 -2.78 -24.44 4.26
C GLU A 5 -3.12 -25.57 3.27
N LYS A 6 -4.39 -25.96 3.20
CA LYS A 6 -4.90 -26.96 2.26
C LYS A 6 -5.23 -26.31 0.91
N TYR A 7 -4.19 -25.86 0.20
CA TYR A 7 -4.35 -25.03 -1.00
C TYR A 7 -5.00 -25.77 -2.17
N GLU A 8 -4.68 -27.05 -2.38
CA GLU A 8 -5.27 -27.87 -3.45
C GLU A 8 -6.77 -28.13 -3.19
N GLU A 9 -7.14 -28.41 -1.94
CA GLU A 9 -8.54 -28.58 -1.55
C GLU A 9 -9.31 -27.25 -1.66
N ALA A 10 -8.65 -26.13 -1.32
CA ALA A 10 -9.25 -24.81 -1.45
C ALA A 10 -9.50 -24.45 -2.92
N GLU A 11 -8.53 -24.70 -3.81
CA GLU A 11 -8.69 -24.51 -5.24
C GLU A 11 -9.85 -25.33 -5.80
N ALA A 12 -9.91 -26.62 -5.46
CA ALA A 12 -10.99 -27.51 -5.89
C ALA A 12 -12.36 -27.01 -5.42
N ALA A 13 -12.47 -26.55 -4.17
CA ALA A 13 -13.71 -25.99 -3.62
C ALA A 13 -14.15 -24.70 -4.33
N TYR A 14 -13.21 -23.79 -4.63
CA TYR A 14 -13.54 -22.58 -5.40
C TYR A 14 -14.00 -22.92 -6.82
N TRP A 15 -13.34 -23.86 -7.50
CA TRP A 15 -13.75 -24.30 -8.82
C TRP A 15 -15.13 -24.99 -8.80
N GLN A 16 -15.41 -25.76 -7.77
CA GLN A 16 -16.74 -26.38 -7.61
C GLN A 16 -17.82 -25.31 -7.45
N ALA A 17 -17.57 -24.28 -6.62
CA ALA A 17 -18.51 -23.17 -6.46
C ALA A 17 -18.79 -22.42 -7.78
N VAL A 18 -17.73 -22.11 -8.55
CA VAL A 18 -17.86 -21.45 -9.87
C VAL A 18 -18.57 -22.35 -10.89
N LYS A 19 -18.44 -23.68 -10.81
CA LYS A 19 -19.16 -24.60 -11.71
C LYS A 19 -20.63 -24.72 -11.36
N LEU A 20 -20.98 -24.72 -10.07
CA LEU A 20 -22.35 -24.84 -9.60
C LEU A 20 -23.13 -23.55 -9.87
N GLU A 21 -22.52 -22.41 -9.64
CA GLU A 21 -23.12 -21.09 -9.86
C GLU A 21 -22.14 -20.19 -10.65
N PRO A 22 -22.11 -20.32 -11.99
CA PRO A 22 -21.18 -19.57 -12.83
C PRO A 22 -21.26 -18.04 -12.68
N ASP A 23 -22.42 -17.52 -12.33
CA ASP A 23 -22.67 -16.08 -12.16
C ASP A 23 -22.47 -15.57 -10.72
N LEU A 24 -22.08 -16.45 -9.78
CA LEU A 24 -21.77 -16.07 -8.41
C LEU A 24 -20.46 -15.27 -8.37
N LEU A 25 -20.57 -13.93 -8.40
CA LEU A 25 -19.44 -13.00 -8.43
C LEU A 25 -18.48 -13.23 -7.26
N LYS A 26 -19.01 -13.53 -6.06
CA LYS A 26 -18.19 -13.80 -4.88
C LYS A 26 -17.28 -15.02 -5.04
N ALA A 27 -17.78 -16.10 -5.67
CA ALA A 27 -16.95 -17.30 -5.91
C ALA A 27 -15.82 -17.02 -6.90
N ARG A 28 -16.14 -16.29 -7.99
CA ARG A 28 -15.16 -15.85 -8.99
C ARG A 28 -14.09 -14.95 -8.37
N PHE A 29 -14.51 -13.94 -7.60
CA PHE A 29 -13.58 -13.04 -6.92
C PHE A 29 -12.68 -13.78 -5.91
N SER A 30 -13.25 -14.70 -5.13
CA SER A 30 -12.48 -15.54 -4.18
C SER A 30 -11.45 -16.42 -4.89
N LEU A 31 -11.79 -16.96 -6.06
CA LEU A 31 -10.85 -17.70 -6.90
C LEU A 31 -9.73 -16.78 -7.43
N GLY A 32 -10.07 -15.56 -7.83
CA GLY A 32 -9.10 -14.56 -8.27
C GLY A 32 -8.10 -14.20 -7.16
N THR A 33 -8.59 -13.83 -5.99
CA THR A 33 -7.74 -13.49 -4.84
C THR A 33 -6.90 -14.67 -4.36
N PHE A 34 -7.43 -15.89 -4.43
CA PHE A 34 -6.69 -17.12 -4.14
C PHE A 34 -5.49 -17.30 -5.07
N TYR A 35 -5.67 -17.13 -6.38
CA TYR A 35 -4.56 -17.23 -7.32
C TYR A 35 -3.53 -16.10 -7.14
N LEU A 36 -3.98 -14.87 -6.85
CA LEU A 36 -3.08 -13.77 -6.54
C LEU A 36 -2.24 -14.07 -5.29
N LEU A 37 -2.85 -14.61 -4.24
CA LEU A 37 -2.18 -15.02 -3.01
C LEU A 37 -1.09 -16.08 -3.27
N LEU A 38 -1.31 -16.97 -4.24
CA LEU A 38 -0.32 -17.98 -4.67
C LEU A 38 0.72 -17.42 -5.65
N GLY A 39 0.70 -16.13 -5.98
CA GLY A 39 1.59 -15.52 -6.98
C GLY A 39 1.25 -15.86 -8.42
N GLN A 40 0.12 -16.54 -8.69
CA GLN A 40 -0.36 -16.89 -10.04
C GLN A 40 -1.14 -15.72 -10.65
N ARG A 41 -0.44 -14.59 -10.88
CA ARG A 41 -1.01 -13.27 -11.16
C ARG A 41 -1.91 -13.24 -12.40
N GLU A 42 -1.48 -13.85 -13.51
CA GLU A 42 -2.29 -13.91 -14.75
C GLU A 42 -3.64 -14.60 -14.53
N LYS A 43 -3.64 -15.73 -13.79
CA LYS A 43 -4.87 -16.42 -13.44
C LYS A 43 -5.73 -15.58 -12.49
N GLY A 44 -5.09 -14.96 -11.49
CA GLY A 44 -5.77 -14.19 -10.46
C GLY A 44 -6.49 -12.97 -11.04
N TRP A 45 -5.80 -12.15 -11.82
CA TRP A 45 -6.38 -10.95 -12.43
C TRP A 45 -7.54 -11.26 -13.38
N LYS A 46 -7.51 -12.40 -14.06
CA LYS A 46 -8.63 -12.83 -14.91
C LYS A 46 -9.95 -12.93 -14.18
N TRP A 47 -9.93 -13.27 -12.88
CA TRP A 47 -11.12 -13.44 -12.05
C TRP A 47 -11.37 -12.26 -11.11
N TYR A 48 -10.40 -11.37 -10.93
CA TYR A 48 -10.46 -10.31 -9.93
C TYR A 48 -11.54 -9.27 -10.23
N ASP A 49 -11.86 -9.01 -11.50
CA ASP A 49 -12.92 -8.07 -11.91
C ASP A 49 -14.33 -8.52 -11.50
N ALA A 50 -14.52 -9.80 -11.11
CA ALA A 50 -15.77 -10.27 -10.53
C ALA A 50 -16.13 -9.61 -9.18
N ARG A 51 -15.21 -8.84 -8.55
CA ARG A 51 -15.51 -8.03 -7.37
C ARG A 51 -16.50 -6.90 -7.67
N LEU A 52 -16.56 -6.47 -8.92
CA LEU A 52 -17.39 -5.35 -9.36
C LEU A 52 -18.73 -5.86 -9.84
N ASN A 53 -19.80 -5.47 -9.15
CA ASN A 53 -21.09 -5.33 -9.78
C ASN A 53 -21.11 -3.95 -10.47
N TRP A 54 -20.81 -3.89 -11.75
CA TRP A 54 -20.64 -2.65 -12.50
C TRP A 54 -21.88 -1.74 -12.44
N GLU A 55 -23.08 -2.31 -12.29
CA GLU A 55 -24.34 -1.57 -12.18
C GLU A 55 -24.43 -0.80 -10.86
N ASP A 56 -23.86 -1.34 -9.78
CA ASP A 56 -23.89 -0.72 -8.46
C ASP A 56 -22.61 0.08 -8.12
N SER A 57 -21.48 -0.31 -8.72
CA SER A 57 -20.15 0.20 -8.34
C SER A 57 -19.80 1.52 -9.03
N PHE A 58 -20.40 1.80 -10.19
CA PHE A 58 -20.12 3.02 -10.96
C PHE A 58 -21.42 3.58 -11.56
N ARG A 59 -21.83 4.77 -11.10
CA ARG A 59 -23.14 5.37 -11.40
C ARG A 59 -23.12 6.49 -12.45
N MET A 60 -22.02 6.68 -13.16
CA MET A 60 -21.94 7.63 -14.26
C MET A 60 -22.26 6.92 -15.58
N ASP A 61 -22.97 7.62 -16.48
CA ASP A 61 -23.29 7.10 -17.82
C ASP A 61 -22.08 7.22 -18.76
N ILE A 62 -21.04 6.45 -18.46
CA ILE A 62 -19.79 6.35 -19.22
C ILE A 62 -19.53 4.87 -19.52
N PRO A 63 -19.27 4.49 -20.79
CA PRO A 63 -18.96 3.11 -21.15
C PRO A 63 -17.75 2.56 -20.37
N ILE A 64 -17.86 1.36 -19.84
CA ILE A 64 -16.76 0.71 -19.12
C ILE A 64 -15.73 0.17 -20.11
N TRP A 65 -14.46 0.59 -19.95
CA TRP A 65 -13.36 0.05 -20.72
C TRP A 65 -13.06 -1.40 -20.35
N ARG A 66 -13.13 -2.27 -21.33
CA ARG A 66 -12.90 -3.72 -21.15
C ARG A 66 -11.57 -4.19 -21.70
N GLY A 67 -10.67 -3.27 -22.06
CA GLY A 67 -9.42 -3.52 -22.77
C GLY A 67 -9.50 -3.11 -24.24
N GLY A 68 -8.35 -3.12 -24.92
CA GLY A 68 -8.21 -2.71 -26.33
C GLY A 68 -7.67 -1.28 -26.49
N SER A 69 -7.70 -0.76 -27.72
CA SER A 69 -7.10 0.54 -28.05
C SER A 69 -7.81 1.70 -27.36
N LEU A 70 -7.00 2.63 -26.84
CA LEU A 70 -7.42 3.94 -26.31
C LEU A 70 -6.92 5.09 -27.20
N GLU A 71 -6.41 4.80 -28.38
CA GLU A 71 -5.90 5.80 -29.32
C GLU A 71 -6.99 6.84 -29.65
N GLY A 72 -6.67 8.11 -29.43
CA GLY A 72 -7.59 9.23 -29.62
C GLY A 72 -8.74 9.30 -28.64
N ARG A 73 -8.78 8.47 -27.57
CA ARG A 73 -9.86 8.35 -26.60
C ARG A 73 -9.51 9.02 -25.28
N SER A 74 -10.56 9.48 -24.57
CA SER A 74 -10.50 9.97 -23.20
C SER A 74 -10.99 8.90 -22.23
N ILE A 75 -10.29 8.75 -21.08
CA ILE A 75 -10.64 7.76 -20.07
C ILE A 75 -10.66 8.35 -18.66
N LEU A 76 -11.68 7.98 -17.90
CA LEU A 76 -11.78 8.22 -16.46
C LEU A 76 -11.32 6.96 -15.69
N LEU A 77 -10.26 7.08 -14.92
CA LEU A 77 -9.84 6.07 -13.95
C LEU A 77 -10.41 6.44 -12.58
N PHE A 78 -11.16 5.56 -11.94
CA PHE A 78 -11.80 5.82 -10.66
C PHE A 78 -11.35 4.85 -9.56
N TYR A 79 -11.34 5.34 -8.31
CA TYR A 79 -11.06 4.53 -7.13
C TYR A 79 -12.32 3.78 -6.64
N GLU A 80 -12.11 2.70 -5.92
CA GLU A 80 -13.20 1.89 -5.34
C GLU A 80 -12.87 1.28 -3.97
N GLN A 81 -11.63 1.39 -3.50
CA GLN A 81 -11.14 0.77 -2.27
C GLN A 81 -10.35 1.78 -1.42
N GLY A 82 -9.53 1.28 -0.49
CA GLY A 82 -8.77 2.11 0.43
C GLY A 82 -7.61 2.90 -0.19
N PHE A 83 -7.00 3.77 0.60
CA PHE A 83 -5.86 4.59 0.17
C PHE A 83 -4.66 3.73 -0.27
N GLY A 84 -4.35 2.67 0.48
CA GLY A 84 -3.23 1.76 0.16
C GLY A 84 -3.42 1.11 -1.19
N ASP A 85 -4.64 0.72 -1.47
CA ASP A 85 -5.05 0.15 -2.74
C ASP A 85 -4.85 1.14 -3.88
N MET A 86 -5.30 2.37 -3.71
CA MET A 86 -5.12 3.43 -4.70
C MET A 86 -3.64 3.68 -4.95
N LEU A 87 -2.84 3.90 -3.90
CA LEU A 87 -1.39 4.08 -4.00
C LEU A 87 -0.70 2.94 -4.75
N HIS A 88 -1.14 1.69 -4.49
CA HIS A 88 -0.63 0.52 -5.20
C HIS A 88 -0.92 0.55 -6.70
N CYS A 89 -2.15 0.88 -7.10
CA CYS A 89 -2.58 0.80 -8.48
C CYS A 89 -2.17 2.01 -9.35
N LEU A 90 -1.79 3.14 -8.74
CA LEU A 90 -1.26 4.29 -9.46
C LEU A 90 -0.06 3.95 -10.36
N ARG A 91 0.67 2.87 -10.07
CA ARG A 91 1.78 2.36 -10.91
C ARG A 91 1.40 2.05 -12.35
N TYR A 92 0.12 1.80 -12.60
CA TYR A 92 -0.38 1.45 -13.93
C TYR A 92 -0.85 2.65 -14.75
N VAL A 93 -1.03 3.82 -14.11
CA VAL A 93 -1.53 5.02 -14.79
C VAL A 93 -0.61 5.48 -15.93
N PRO A 94 0.73 5.44 -15.80
CA PRO A 94 1.63 5.81 -16.91
C PRO A 94 1.37 5.02 -18.19
N GLN A 95 1.11 3.71 -18.10
CA GLN A 95 0.79 2.89 -19.28
C GLN A 95 -0.52 3.33 -19.96
N ILE A 96 -1.51 3.79 -19.19
CA ILE A 96 -2.76 4.33 -19.75
C ILE A 96 -2.53 5.69 -20.39
N VAL A 97 -1.67 6.53 -19.80
CA VAL A 97 -1.29 7.84 -20.39
C VAL A 97 -0.65 7.66 -21.75
N ASP A 98 0.19 6.65 -21.92
CA ASP A 98 0.83 6.34 -23.20
C ASP A 98 -0.16 5.81 -24.27
N MET A 99 -1.30 5.26 -23.83
CA MET A 99 -2.31 4.64 -24.71
C MET A 99 -3.44 5.59 -25.08
N ALA A 100 -3.80 6.53 -24.20
CA ALA A 100 -4.99 7.37 -24.30
C ALA A 100 -4.66 8.80 -24.73
N LYS A 101 -5.62 9.48 -25.35
CA LYS A 101 -5.50 10.92 -25.65
C LYS A 101 -5.55 11.77 -24.37
N GLU A 102 -6.46 11.47 -23.48
CA GLU A 102 -6.66 12.21 -22.23
C GLU A 102 -6.99 11.23 -21.09
N VAL A 103 -6.34 11.40 -19.94
CA VAL A 103 -6.56 10.60 -18.74
C VAL A 103 -6.99 11.50 -17.59
N THR A 104 -8.07 11.16 -16.95
CA THR A 104 -8.48 11.75 -15.66
C THR A 104 -8.48 10.66 -14.60
N VAL A 105 -7.86 10.96 -13.46
CA VAL A 105 -7.81 10.06 -12.30
C VAL A 105 -8.65 10.65 -11.17
N TRP A 106 -9.75 9.96 -10.84
CA TRP A 106 -10.60 10.30 -9.71
C TRP A 106 -10.12 9.55 -8.48
N ILE A 107 -9.70 10.29 -7.46
CA ILE A 107 -9.05 9.77 -6.25
C ILE A 107 -9.72 10.30 -4.98
N GLN A 108 -9.35 9.71 -3.86
CA GLN A 108 -9.75 10.20 -2.54
C GLN A 108 -8.99 11.50 -2.20
N GLU A 109 -9.69 12.45 -1.55
CA GLU A 109 -9.18 13.79 -1.20
C GLU A 109 -7.81 13.79 -0.49
N PRO A 110 -7.52 12.91 0.52
CA PRO A 110 -6.23 12.91 1.19
C PRO A 110 -5.01 12.60 0.30
N LEU A 111 -5.23 12.01 -0.89
CA LEU A 111 -4.17 11.72 -1.88
C LEU A 111 -3.96 12.86 -2.89
N ALA A 112 -4.89 13.81 -2.95
CA ALA A 112 -4.95 14.79 -4.04
C ALA A 112 -3.73 15.68 -4.11
N ARG A 113 -3.29 16.25 -2.97
CA ARG A 113 -2.14 17.15 -2.91
C ARG A 113 -0.86 16.43 -3.33
N LEU A 114 -0.62 15.21 -2.84
CA LEU A 114 0.52 14.38 -3.25
C LEU A 114 0.62 14.27 -4.77
N LEU A 115 -0.49 13.90 -5.43
CA LEU A 115 -0.46 13.73 -6.88
C LEU A 115 -0.36 15.05 -7.64
N LYS A 116 -1.08 16.10 -7.21
CA LYS A 116 -1.06 17.41 -7.87
C LYS A 116 0.33 18.05 -7.81
N GLU A 117 1.03 17.94 -6.68
CA GLU A 117 2.40 18.47 -6.50
C GLU A 117 3.44 17.71 -7.35
N MET A 118 3.13 16.51 -7.82
CA MET A 118 3.98 15.77 -8.77
C MET A 118 3.84 16.25 -10.22
N GLU A 119 2.88 17.13 -10.50
CA GLU A 119 2.60 17.66 -11.85
C GLU A 119 2.42 16.53 -12.90
N PRO A 120 1.53 15.56 -12.67
CA PRO A 120 1.41 14.41 -13.52
C PRO A 120 0.84 14.76 -14.89
N PRO A 121 1.15 13.97 -15.96
CA PRO A 121 0.60 14.20 -17.31
C PRO A 121 -0.85 13.74 -17.45
N TYR A 122 -1.64 13.85 -16.38
CA TYR A 122 -3.06 13.52 -16.33
C TYR A 122 -3.79 14.43 -15.35
N ARG A 123 -5.10 14.58 -15.55
CA ARG A 123 -5.94 15.37 -14.65
C ARG A 123 -6.24 14.58 -13.37
N VAL A 124 -6.09 15.23 -12.21
CA VAL A 124 -6.49 14.69 -10.90
C VAL A 124 -7.77 15.39 -10.45
N CYS A 125 -8.80 14.63 -10.08
CA CYS A 125 -10.02 15.13 -9.46
C CYS A 125 -10.39 14.34 -8.21
N THR A 126 -11.17 14.93 -7.31
CA THR A 126 -11.55 14.32 -6.03
C THR A 126 -13.05 14.22 -5.85
N SER A 127 -13.82 14.90 -6.69
CA SER A 127 -15.27 14.95 -6.60
C SER A 127 -15.94 14.58 -7.93
N SER A 128 -17.01 13.80 -7.86
CA SER A 128 -17.86 13.52 -9.02
C SER A 128 -18.50 14.79 -9.60
N ARG A 129 -18.60 15.89 -8.82
CA ARG A 129 -19.08 17.19 -9.28
C ARG A 129 -18.16 17.88 -10.27
N GLU A 130 -16.89 17.48 -10.31
CA GLU A 130 -15.88 17.98 -11.24
C GLU A 130 -15.90 17.23 -12.59
N LEU A 131 -16.72 16.17 -12.69
CA LEU A 131 -16.76 15.26 -13.82
C LEU A 131 -18.03 15.48 -14.63
N ASP A 132 -17.86 15.65 -15.93
CA ASP A 132 -18.94 15.61 -16.93
C ASP A 132 -18.79 14.31 -17.73
N ALA A 133 -19.77 13.43 -17.66
CA ALA A 133 -19.77 12.15 -18.34
C ALA A 133 -19.51 12.27 -19.85
N ALA A 134 -19.99 13.35 -20.47
CA ALA A 134 -19.81 13.60 -21.91
C ALA A 134 -18.34 13.85 -22.33
N GLN A 135 -17.45 14.11 -21.38
CA GLN A 135 -16.02 14.31 -21.65
C GLN A 135 -15.23 12.99 -21.78
N PHE A 136 -15.86 11.84 -21.48
CA PHE A 136 -15.17 10.56 -21.42
C PHE A 136 -15.73 9.56 -22.41
N ASP A 137 -14.87 8.97 -23.22
CA ASP A 137 -15.23 7.82 -24.06
C ASP A 137 -15.37 6.55 -23.20
N PHE A 138 -14.56 6.43 -22.15
CA PHE A 138 -14.53 5.26 -21.28
C PHE A 138 -14.32 5.62 -19.80
N ALA A 139 -14.76 4.71 -18.92
CA ALA A 139 -14.36 4.67 -17.52
C ALA A 139 -13.78 3.30 -17.17
N CYS A 140 -12.85 3.28 -16.20
CA CYS A 140 -12.28 2.03 -15.68
C CYS A 140 -11.94 2.18 -14.20
N SER A 141 -12.27 1.16 -13.40
CA SER A 141 -11.68 1.07 -12.08
C SER A 141 -10.17 0.90 -12.20
N ILE A 142 -9.40 1.68 -11.42
CA ILE A 142 -7.93 1.58 -11.41
C ILE A 142 -7.46 0.16 -11.05
N PHE A 143 -8.24 -0.58 -10.26
CA PHE A 143 -7.99 -1.97 -9.86
C PHE A 143 -8.21 -2.98 -10.98
N SER A 144 -8.88 -2.59 -12.05
CA SER A 144 -9.09 -3.45 -13.20
C SER A 144 -7.98 -3.33 -14.25
N LEU A 145 -7.08 -2.36 -14.10
CA LEU A 145 -5.97 -2.13 -15.02
C LEU A 145 -5.04 -3.35 -15.15
N PRO A 146 -4.64 -4.05 -14.05
CA PRO A 146 -3.77 -5.21 -14.18
C PRO A 146 -4.31 -6.33 -15.07
N ALA A 147 -5.63 -6.48 -15.15
CA ALA A 147 -6.28 -7.48 -16.00
C ALA A 147 -6.34 -7.08 -17.50
N LYS A 148 -6.05 -5.83 -17.82
CA LYS A 148 -6.27 -5.22 -19.16
C LYS A 148 -5.00 -4.71 -19.82
N LEU A 149 -3.95 -4.51 -19.03
CA LEU A 149 -2.67 -4.02 -19.49
C LEU A 149 -1.75 -5.16 -19.95
N PRO A 150 -0.84 -4.89 -20.90
CA PRO A 150 0.09 -5.89 -21.41
C PRO A 150 1.16 -6.31 -20.40
N SER A 151 1.44 -5.49 -19.40
CA SER A 151 2.44 -5.77 -18.37
C SER A 151 1.95 -5.39 -16.98
N LEU A 152 2.29 -6.24 -16.01
CA LEU A 152 2.14 -5.96 -14.58
C LEU A 152 3.37 -5.26 -13.99
N GLU A 153 4.45 -5.20 -14.74
CA GLU A 153 5.67 -4.52 -14.33
C GLU A 153 5.47 -3.02 -14.37
N ALA A 154 6.00 -2.34 -13.37
CA ALA A 154 6.01 -0.90 -13.28
C ALA A 154 7.31 -0.46 -12.61
N GLU A 155 7.86 0.64 -13.08
CA GLU A 155 9.05 1.22 -12.46
C GLU A 155 8.74 1.72 -11.04
N VAL A 156 9.73 1.60 -10.16
CA VAL A 156 9.70 2.14 -8.80
C VAL A 156 10.97 2.98 -8.63
N PRO A 157 10.88 4.24 -8.16
CA PRO A 157 9.70 4.93 -7.63
C PRO A 157 8.76 5.44 -8.72
N TYR A 158 7.45 5.45 -8.42
CA TYR A 158 6.42 6.10 -9.23
C TYR A 158 5.64 7.17 -8.45
N LEU A 159 5.92 7.33 -7.15
CA LEU A 159 5.46 8.44 -6.31
C LEU A 159 6.66 9.09 -5.62
N TRP A 160 6.58 10.40 -5.38
CA TRP A 160 7.61 11.17 -4.69
C TRP A 160 7.02 12.36 -3.96
N ALA A 161 7.71 12.85 -2.94
CA ALA A 161 7.35 14.08 -2.25
C ALA A 161 7.81 15.30 -3.06
N ALA A 162 7.00 16.36 -3.05
CA ALA A 162 7.41 17.65 -3.55
C ALA A 162 8.67 18.16 -2.82
N GLN A 163 9.51 18.90 -3.54
CA GLN A 163 10.81 19.35 -3.00
C GLN A 163 10.64 20.26 -1.77
N GLU A 164 9.60 21.06 -1.72
CA GLU A 164 9.30 21.92 -0.57
C GLU A 164 8.98 21.12 0.68
N ASN A 165 8.10 20.12 0.58
CA ASN A 165 7.75 19.23 1.68
C ASN A 165 8.96 18.43 2.15
N LYS A 166 9.72 17.89 1.21
CA LYS A 166 10.96 17.16 1.51
C LYS A 166 11.94 18.03 2.30
N GLU A 167 12.16 19.27 1.89
CA GLU A 167 13.09 20.19 2.55
C GLU A 167 12.60 20.62 3.92
N THR A 168 11.29 20.87 4.08
CA THR A 168 10.65 21.20 5.36
C THR A 168 10.89 20.10 6.38
N TRP A 169 10.59 18.85 6.01
CA TRP A 169 10.79 17.71 6.90
C TRP A 169 12.26 17.38 7.11
N ARG A 170 13.12 17.60 6.12
CA ARG A 170 14.57 17.46 6.27
C ARG A 170 15.10 18.32 7.41
N LYS A 171 14.70 19.59 7.48
CA LYS A 171 15.12 20.52 8.54
C LYS A 171 14.65 20.05 9.92
N LYS A 172 13.38 19.64 10.06
CA LYS A 172 12.82 19.15 11.34
C LYS A 172 13.54 17.92 11.83
N LEU A 173 13.69 16.91 10.97
CA LEU A 173 14.33 15.64 11.32
C LEU A 173 15.82 15.76 11.56
N ALA A 174 16.53 16.65 10.86
CA ALA A 174 17.96 16.88 11.07
C ALA A 174 18.28 17.39 12.48
N LEU A 175 17.42 18.28 13.02
CA LEU A 175 17.57 18.78 14.38
C LEU A 175 17.36 17.70 15.43
N ALA A 176 16.51 16.72 15.17
CA ALA A 176 16.20 15.65 16.11
C ALA A 176 17.16 14.46 16.00
N SER A 177 17.67 14.16 14.80
CA SER A 177 18.38 12.91 14.50
C SER A 177 19.80 12.85 15.08
N ASN A 178 20.53 13.96 15.07
CA ASN A 178 21.90 14.02 15.59
C ASN A 178 22.79 12.81 15.15
N GLY A 179 22.73 12.44 13.88
CA GLY A 179 23.46 11.28 13.33
C GLY A 179 22.76 9.91 13.48
N LEU A 180 21.66 9.83 14.20
CA LEU A 180 20.90 8.58 14.38
C LEU A 180 20.23 8.11 13.09
N LEU A 181 20.04 6.80 12.95
CA LEU A 181 19.26 6.18 11.89
C LEU A 181 17.76 6.58 12.07
N LYS A 182 17.16 7.20 11.05
CA LYS A 182 15.76 7.67 11.11
C LYS A 182 14.82 6.55 10.64
N VAL A 183 14.06 5.99 11.57
CA VAL A 183 13.12 4.89 11.30
C VAL A 183 11.69 5.34 11.55
N GLY A 184 10.89 5.40 10.48
CA GLY A 184 9.46 5.67 10.56
C GLY A 184 8.68 4.43 10.96
N VAL A 185 7.68 4.59 11.82
CA VAL A 185 6.92 3.45 12.37
C VAL A 185 5.42 3.61 12.25
N VAL A 186 4.74 2.50 11.89
CA VAL A 186 3.28 2.35 11.90
C VAL A 186 2.95 0.94 12.40
N TRP A 187 2.23 0.82 13.49
CA TRP A 187 1.92 -0.46 14.14
C TRP A 187 0.48 -0.91 13.99
N ALA A 188 -0.44 0.00 13.61
CA ALA A 188 -1.86 -0.32 13.51
C ALA A 188 -2.47 0.26 12.22
N GLY A 189 -3.47 -0.45 11.70
CA GLY A 189 -4.26 -0.03 10.56
C GLY A 189 -5.50 0.78 10.93
N ASN A 190 -6.47 0.85 9.99
CA ASN A 190 -7.78 1.40 10.27
C ASN A 190 -8.61 0.36 11.05
N PRO A 191 -9.10 0.66 12.26
CA PRO A 191 -9.89 -0.28 13.07
C PRO A 191 -11.22 -0.68 12.42
N GLU A 192 -11.75 0.11 11.49
CA GLU A 192 -12.96 -0.26 10.73
C GLU A 192 -12.70 -1.33 9.65
N HIS A 193 -11.44 -1.65 9.39
CA HIS A 193 -11.10 -2.66 8.39
C HIS A 193 -11.36 -4.06 8.94
N THR A 194 -12.09 -4.89 8.20
CA THR A 194 -12.56 -6.24 8.62
C THR A 194 -11.45 -7.20 9.05
N ASN A 195 -10.20 -6.97 8.64
CA ASN A 195 -9.03 -7.78 8.99
C ASN A 195 -8.04 -7.04 9.90
N ASP A 196 -8.47 -5.97 10.57
CA ASP A 196 -7.54 -5.12 11.32
C ASP A 196 -6.93 -5.85 12.53
N GLU A 197 -7.72 -6.62 13.28
CA GLU A 197 -7.24 -7.44 14.39
C GLU A 197 -6.08 -8.38 14.04
N ASN A 198 -6.03 -8.87 12.78
CA ASN A 198 -4.98 -9.79 12.37
C ASN A 198 -3.70 -9.07 11.93
N ARG A 199 -3.78 -7.84 11.42
CA ARG A 199 -2.64 -7.11 10.85
C ARG A 199 -2.05 -6.06 11.78
N SER A 200 -2.83 -5.55 12.74
CA SER A 200 -2.38 -4.54 13.72
C SER A 200 -1.68 -5.21 14.88
N ILE A 201 -0.69 -4.50 15.43
CA ILE A 201 0.10 -4.91 16.59
C ILE A 201 -0.23 -3.95 17.73
N SER A 202 -0.43 -4.46 18.95
CA SER A 202 -0.60 -3.57 20.10
C SER A 202 0.65 -2.70 20.30
N PHE A 203 0.46 -1.44 20.69
CA PHE A 203 1.61 -0.58 20.95
C PHE A 203 2.53 -1.15 22.03
N GLU A 204 1.97 -1.81 23.04
CA GLU A 204 2.73 -2.45 24.11
C GLU A 204 3.68 -3.55 23.61
N GLU A 205 3.29 -4.30 22.60
CA GLU A 205 4.17 -5.26 21.97
C GLU A 205 5.17 -4.56 21.03
N PHE A 206 4.69 -3.63 20.20
CA PHE A 206 5.49 -2.95 19.20
C PHE A 206 6.63 -2.13 19.82
N ARG A 207 6.38 -1.42 20.92
CA ARG A 207 7.39 -0.58 21.60
C ARG A 207 8.60 -1.34 22.12
N ARG A 208 8.55 -2.68 22.21
CA ARG A 208 9.70 -3.50 22.57
C ARG A 208 10.88 -3.33 21.62
N MET A 209 10.64 -2.94 20.38
CA MET A 209 11.69 -2.63 19.41
C MET A 209 12.44 -1.34 19.79
N PHE A 210 11.86 -0.43 20.54
CA PHE A 210 12.46 0.85 20.91
C PHE A 210 13.66 0.71 21.86
N THR A 211 13.93 -0.48 22.33
CA THR A 211 15.17 -0.81 23.06
C THR A 211 16.42 -0.83 22.18
N VAL A 212 16.26 -0.91 20.85
CA VAL A 212 17.38 -0.86 19.90
C VAL A 212 17.95 0.57 19.89
N GLN A 213 19.24 0.69 20.22
CA GLN A 213 19.95 1.96 20.27
C GLN A 213 20.39 2.44 18.90
N GLY A 214 20.80 3.70 18.79
CA GLY A 214 21.28 4.28 17.51
C GLY A 214 20.17 4.70 16.55
N ILE A 215 18.91 4.77 17.01
CA ILE A 215 17.72 5.04 16.19
C ILE A 215 17.00 6.28 16.69
N LEU A 216 16.62 7.17 15.75
CA LEU A 216 15.53 8.13 15.92
C LEU A 216 14.23 7.48 15.41
N TRP A 217 13.34 7.15 16.33
CA TRP A 217 12.03 6.62 16.00
C TRP A 217 11.07 7.73 15.61
N VAL A 218 10.52 7.68 14.41
CA VAL A 218 9.63 8.71 13.85
C VAL A 218 8.22 8.16 13.74
N ASN A 219 7.31 8.75 14.50
CA ASN A 219 5.90 8.36 14.48
C ASN A 219 5.21 8.75 13.18
N LEU A 220 4.74 7.76 12.42
CA LEU A 220 3.90 7.93 11.23
C LEU A 220 2.47 7.41 11.46
N GLN A 221 2.17 6.92 12.68
CA GLN A 221 0.86 6.42 13.04
C GLN A 221 -0.12 7.58 13.18
N VAL A 222 -1.18 7.57 12.39
CA VAL A 222 -2.30 8.51 12.48
C VAL A 222 -3.52 7.85 13.10
N GLY A 223 -4.52 8.65 13.49
CA GLY A 223 -5.74 8.17 14.12
C GLY A 223 -5.60 8.01 15.64
N GLU A 224 -6.49 7.23 16.26
CA GLU A 224 -6.55 7.13 17.74
C GLU A 224 -5.30 6.51 18.35
N GLU A 225 -4.63 5.59 17.64
CA GLU A 225 -3.45 4.89 18.10
C GLU A 225 -2.21 5.80 18.24
N GLN A 226 -2.17 6.94 17.54
CA GLN A 226 -1.01 7.86 17.56
C GLN A 226 -0.63 8.32 18.98
N LYS A 227 -1.59 8.45 19.89
CA LYS A 227 -1.39 8.93 21.26
C LYS A 227 -0.46 8.03 22.08
N HIS A 228 -0.45 6.74 21.79
CA HIS A 228 0.35 5.77 22.53
C HIS A 228 1.86 5.93 22.30
N PHE A 229 2.27 6.55 21.18
CA PHE A 229 3.69 6.76 20.89
C PHE A 229 4.39 7.59 21.99
N GLN A 230 3.68 8.56 22.59
CA GLN A 230 4.22 9.39 23.65
C GLN A 230 4.35 8.63 24.99
N GLU A 231 3.72 7.46 25.13
CA GLU A 231 3.85 6.60 26.31
C GLU A 231 5.18 5.81 26.31
N ALA A 232 5.88 5.76 25.17
CA ALA A 232 7.21 5.17 25.11
C ALA A 232 8.18 6.08 25.88
N SER A 233 8.83 5.52 26.88
CA SER A 233 9.78 6.23 27.74
C SER A 233 11.24 5.98 27.32
N GLU A 234 12.16 6.84 27.82
CA GLU A 234 13.60 6.65 27.72
C GLU A 234 14.00 5.15 27.89
N PRO A 235 15.01 4.65 27.16
CA PRO A 235 16.07 5.44 26.49
C PRO A 235 15.83 5.76 25.02
N ALA A 236 14.63 5.50 24.46
CA ALA A 236 14.35 5.71 23.04
C ALA A 236 14.38 7.21 22.66
N ARG A 237 14.97 7.51 21.51
CA ARG A 237 14.87 8.83 20.88
C ARG A 237 13.64 8.86 19.97
N LEU A 238 12.67 9.70 20.31
CA LEU A 238 11.35 9.76 19.68
C LEU A 238 11.14 11.11 18.97
N PHE A 239 10.56 11.06 17.79
CA PHE A 239 10.08 12.24 17.06
C PHE A 239 8.62 11.98 16.63
N ASP A 240 7.69 12.72 17.17
CA ASP A 240 6.27 12.58 16.84
C ASP A 240 5.91 13.48 15.65
N ALA A 241 5.77 12.90 14.48
CA ALA A 241 5.32 13.60 13.27
C ALA A 241 3.79 13.54 13.09
N ALA A 242 3.09 12.65 13.80
CA ALA A 242 1.69 12.30 13.54
C ALA A 242 0.74 13.51 13.53
N GLY A 243 0.93 14.46 14.44
CA GLY A 243 0.08 15.66 14.52
C GLY A 243 0.17 16.59 13.31
N GLU A 244 1.20 16.47 12.49
CA GLU A 244 1.40 17.27 11.28
C GLU A 244 1.12 16.49 9.98
N LEU A 245 0.81 15.19 10.07
CA LEU A 245 0.49 14.36 8.89
C LEU A 245 -0.98 14.56 8.47
N THR A 246 -1.28 15.74 7.95
CA THR A 246 -2.65 16.11 7.56
C THR A 246 -3.14 15.43 6.29
N ASP A 247 -2.21 14.96 5.44
CA ASP A 247 -2.47 14.24 4.19
C ASP A 247 -1.27 13.38 3.76
N PHE A 248 -1.38 12.74 2.60
CA PHE A 248 -0.31 11.89 2.07
C PHE A 248 0.87 12.68 1.48
N ALA A 249 0.74 13.97 1.17
CA ALA A 249 1.86 14.80 0.75
C ALA A 249 2.80 15.08 1.94
N GLU A 250 2.25 15.38 3.14
CA GLU A 250 3.05 15.48 4.37
C GLU A 250 3.72 14.15 4.71
N THR A 251 2.95 13.06 4.66
CA THR A 251 3.49 11.71 4.91
C THR A 251 4.65 11.38 3.96
N ALA A 252 4.52 11.70 2.68
CA ALA A 252 5.59 11.52 1.69
C ALA A 252 6.82 12.39 2.01
N GLY A 253 6.61 13.63 2.47
CA GLY A 253 7.67 14.54 2.90
C GLY A 253 8.51 13.95 4.03
N VAL A 254 7.88 13.35 5.04
CA VAL A 254 8.57 12.63 6.12
C VAL A 254 9.30 11.43 5.57
N ILE A 255 8.60 10.53 4.86
CA ILE A 255 9.15 9.27 4.32
C ILE A 255 10.39 9.54 3.44
N ALA A 256 10.40 10.61 2.64
CA ALA A 256 11.53 10.97 1.79
C ALA A 256 12.83 11.15 2.60
N ASN A 257 12.74 11.56 3.87
CA ASN A 257 13.85 11.85 4.76
C ASN A 257 14.22 10.73 5.73
N LEU A 258 13.49 9.61 5.71
CA LEU A 258 13.76 8.44 6.54
C LEU A 258 14.80 7.52 5.89
N ASP A 259 15.49 6.75 6.72
CA ASP A 259 16.42 5.71 6.29
C ASP A 259 15.72 4.34 6.15
N LEU A 260 14.61 4.18 6.86
CA LEU A 260 13.78 2.96 6.85
C LEU A 260 12.35 3.30 7.30
N VAL A 261 11.37 2.59 6.75
CA VAL A 261 10.01 2.53 7.27
C VAL A 261 9.72 1.12 7.76
N ILE A 262 9.19 0.99 8.97
CA ILE A 262 8.68 -0.28 9.52
C ILE A 262 7.19 -0.11 9.74
N ALA A 263 6.38 -0.92 9.06
CA ALA A 263 4.94 -0.78 9.10
C ALA A 263 4.23 -2.12 9.05
N VAL A 264 3.05 -2.21 9.65
CA VAL A 264 2.08 -3.23 9.32
C VAL A 264 1.44 -2.91 7.95
N ASP A 265 0.62 -3.80 7.42
CA ASP A 265 -0.05 -3.64 6.12
C ASP A 265 -1.03 -2.46 6.12
N THR A 266 -0.53 -1.29 5.72
CA THR A 266 -1.23 0.00 5.74
C THR A 266 -0.91 0.84 4.50
N ALA A 267 -1.65 1.92 4.29
CA ALA A 267 -1.41 2.87 3.20
C ALA A 267 0.01 3.49 3.26
N VAL A 268 0.57 3.68 4.47
CA VAL A 268 1.94 4.20 4.64
C VAL A 268 2.98 3.23 4.09
N ALA A 269 2.79 1.91 4.26
CA ALA A 269 3.67 0.90 3.67
C ALA A 269 3.62 0.94 2.13
N HIS A 270 2.42 1.10 1.56
CA HIS A 270 2.26 1.26 0.11
C HIS A 270 2.89 2.53 -0.42
N LEU A 271 2.73 3.66 0.29
CA LEU A 271 3.38 4.92 -0.09
C LEU A 271 4.90 4.79 -0.03
N ALA A 272 5.46 4.26 1.05
CA ALA A 272 6.90 4.06 1.19
C ALA A 272 7.45 3.15 0.08
N GLY A 273 6.75 2.05 -0.22
CA GLY A 273 7.09 1.15 -1.32
C GLY A 273 7.02 1.84 -2.68
N ALA A 274 5.98 2.63 -2.95
CA ALA A 274 5.80 3.40 -4.18
C ALA A 274 6.89 4.46 -4.39
N MET A 275 7.41 5.02 -3.30
CA MET A 275 8.53 5.96 -3.29
C MET A 275 9.90 5.27 -3.39
N GLY A 276 9.96 3.94 -3.49
CA GLY A 276 11.22 3.19 -3.52
C GLY A 276 12.00 3.23 -2.20
N LYS A 277 11.35 3.60 -1.10
CA LYS A 277 11.97 3.69 0.22
C LYS A 277 12.19 2.29 0.80
N ALA A 278 13.34 2.07 1.43
CA ALA A 278 13.57 0.87 2.22
C ALA A 278 12.44 0.70 3.23
N THR A 279 11.74 -0.43 3.16
CA THR A 279 10.54 -0.68 3.97
C THR A 279 10.57 -2.11 4.50
N TRP A 280 10.32 -2.27 5.79
CA TRP A 280 10.11 -3.57 6.42
C TRP A 280 8.64 -3.70 6.77
N LEU A 281 7.98 -4.62 6.09
CA LEU A 281 6.55 -4.86 6.26
C LEU A 281 6.30 -6.04 7.19
N LEU A 282 5.57 -5.79 8.27
CA LEU A 282 5.19 -6.78 9.26
C LEU A 282 3.85 -7.40 8.86
N LEU A 283 3.82 -8.71 8.67
CA LEU A 283 2.67 -9.42 8.13
C LEU A 283 2.13 -10.47 9.07
N PRO A 284 0.80 -10.61 9.15
CA PRO A 284 0.19 -11.72 9.87
C PRO A 284 0.49 -13.06 9.18
N TYR A 285 0.17 -14.15 9.88
CA TYR A 285 0.31 -15.51 9.36
C TYR A 285 -0.42 -15.72 8.03
N HIS A 286 -1.62 -15.16 7.89
CA HIS A 286 -2.39 -15.12 6.65
C HIS A 286 -2.46 -13.69 6.14
N PRO A 287 -1.54 -13.28 5.27
CA PRO A 287 -1.49 -11.93 4.74
C PRO A 287 -2.55 -11.72 3.66
N GLU A 288 -2.72 -10.48 3.26
CA GLU A 288 -3.45 -10.09 2.07
C GLU A 288 -2.72 -10.58 0.80
N TRP A 289 -3.45 -10.81 -0.28
CA TRP A 289 -2.95 -11.45 -1.50
C TRP A 289 -1.72 -10.80 -2.13
N ARG A 290 -1.52 -9.49 -1.97
CA ARG A 290 -0.37 -8.75 -2.53
C ARG A 290 0.95 -9.24 -1.99
N TRP A 291 0.95 -9.74 -0.78
CA TRP A 291 2.16 -10.13 -0.07
C TRP A 291 2.54 -11.60 -0.28
N GLU A 292 1.68 -12.38 -0.94
CA GLU A 292 1.89 -13.82 -1.18
C GLU A 292 2.17 -14.61 0.12
N LEU A 293 2.55 -15.87 0.03
CA LEU A 293 2.65 -16.73 1.22
C LEU A 293 4.08 -16.93 1.73
N LYS A 294 5.07 -17.07 0.85
CA LYS A 294 6.38 -17.63 1.22
C LYS A 294 7.58 -16.72 0.95
N ARG A 295 7.36 -15.51 0.44
CA ARG A 295 8.44 -14.61 0.08
C ARG A 295 8.87 -13.74 1.26
N GLU A 296 10.18 -13.42 1.32
CA GLU A 296 10.73 -12.36 2.18
C GLU A 296 10.94 -11.06 1.40
N ASP A 297 11.04 -11.11 0.07
CA ASP A 297 11.04 -9.98 -0.84
C ASP A 297 9.61 -9.66 -1.31
N CYS A 298 9.41 -8.50 -1.90
CA CYS A 298 8.13 -8.07 -2.43
C CYS A 298 8.19 -7.91 -3.95
N PHE A 299 7.28 -8.58 -4.67
CA PHE A 299 7.18 -8.42 -6.13
C PHE A 299 6.85 -6.97 -6.54
N TRP A 300 6.02 -6.31 -5.75
CA TRP A 300 5.50 -4.98 -6.08
C TRP A 300 6.47 -3.84 -5.74
N TYR A 301 7.31 -4.02 -4.74
CA TYR A 301 8.17 -3.00 -4.17
C TYR A 301 9.56 -3.56 -3.92
N PRO A 302 10.53 -3.36 -4.84
CA PRO A 302 11.85 -3.99 -4.77
C PRO A 302 12.66 -3.68 -3.49
N ALA A 303 12.41 -2.50 -2.89
CA ALA A 303 13.08 -2.09 -1.65
C ALA A 303 12.36 -2.56 -0.36
N MET A 304 11.33 -3.40 -0.48
CA MET A 304 10.53 -3.87 0.67
C MET A 304 10.95 -5.28 1.07
N ARG A 305 11.18 -5.47 2.38
CA ARG A 305 11.39 -6.78 3.01
C ARG A 305 10.18 -7.16 3.86
N LEU A 306 9.76 -8.43 3.77
CA LEU A 306 8.58 -8.95 4.43
C LEU A 306 8.96 -9.77 5.66
N PHE A 307 8.42 -9.40 6.82
CA PHE A 307 8.56 -10.11 8.08
C PHE A 307 7.21 -10.72 8.47
N ARG A 308 7.08 -12.04 8.36
CA ARG A 308 5.81 -12.75 8.55
C ARG A 308 5.76 -13.44 9.89
N GLN A 309 4.57 -13.53 10.47
CA GLN A 309 4.34 -14.46 11.57
C GLN A 309 4.59 -15.91 11.12
N THR A 310 5.32 -16.67 11.93
CA THR A 310 5.51 -18.11 11.77
C THR A 310 4.48 -18.91 12.59
N VAL A 311 3.92 -18.27 13.61
CA VAL A 311 2.82 -18.77 14.42
C VAL A 311 1.71 -17.74 14.43
N ARG A 312 0.49 -18.18 14.17
CA ARG A 312 -0.67 -17.29 14.08
C ARG A 312 -0.87 -16.50 15.39
N GLY A 313 -0.93 -15.16 15.26
CA GLY A 313 -1.15 -14.24 16.35
C GLY A 313 0.10 -13.95 17.20
N ASP A 314 1.23 -14.60 16.93
CA ASP A 314 2.49 -14.32 17.62
C ASP A 314 3.29 -13.24 16.90
N TRP A 315 3.18 -12.02 17.41
CA TRP A 315 4.00 -10.91 16.95
C TRP A 315 5.38 -10.83 17.63
N SER A 316 5.54 -11.48 18.79
CA SER A 316 6.78 -11.41 19.57
C SER A 316 7.99 -11.92 18.80
N GLU A 317 7.82 -13.03 18.08
CA GLU A 317 8.87 -13.62 17.25
C GLU A 317 9.22 -12.71 16.05
N VAL A 318 8.21 -12.13 15.40
CA VAL A 318 8.40 -11.17 14.30
C VAL A 318 9.19 -9.96 14.77
N LEU A 319 8.77 -9.35 15.88
CA LEU A 319 9.41 -8.17 16.47
C LEU A 319 10.86 -8.46 16.89
N LEU A 320 11.15 -9.66 17.40
CA LEU A 320 12.51 -10.07 17.73
C LEU A 320 13.41 -10.15 16.47
N ARG A 321 12.93 -10.74 15.38
CA ARG A 321 13.67 -10.76 14.09
C ARG A 321 13.91 -9.35 13.55
N VAL A 322 12.92 -8.49 13.65
CA VAL A 322 13.04 -7.08 13.24
C VAL A 322 14.07 -6.36 14.10
N ALA A 323 14.02 -6.48 15.43
CA ALA A 323 14.99 -5.86 16.35
C ALA A 323 16.42 -6.35 16.07
N THR A 324 16.61 -7.65 15.80
CA THR A 324 17.91 -8.21 15.43
C THR A 324 18.42 -7.58 14.13
N ALA A 325 17.60 -7.54 13.08
CA ALA A 325 17.95 -6.95 11.80
C ALA A 325 18.22 -5.42 11.91
N LEU A 326 17.50 -4.71 12.79
CA LEU A 326 17.77 -3.30 13.09
C LEU A 326 19.13 -3.09 13.73
N THR A 327 19.47 -3.92 14.73
CA THR A 327 20.79 -3.85 15.39
C THR A 327 21.91 -4.07 14.39
N GLU A 328 21.78 -5.04 13.49
CA GLU A 328 22.74 -5.25 12.40
C GLU A 328 22.85 -4.05 11.48
N LYS A 329 21.72 -3.43 11.11
CA LYS A 329 21.68 -2.25 10.24
C LYS A 329 22.36 -1.04 10.89
N VAL A 330 22.14 -0.76 12.18
CA VAL A 330 22.80 0.31 12.93
C VAL A 330 24.30 0.08 12.94
N ASN A 331 24.77 -1.11 13.30
CA ASN A 331 26.18 -1.46 13.34
C ASN A 331 26.90 -1.30 11.97
N LEU A 332 26.18 -1.56 10.87
CA LEU A 332 26.70 -1.36 9.51
C LEU A 332 26.82 0.13 9.14
N THR A 333 25.94 0.98 9.67
CA THR A 333 25.98 2.43 9.43
C THR A 333 27.16 3.07 10.19
N GLU A 334 27.34 2.73 11.47
CA GLU A 334 28.44 3.22 12.30
C GLU A 334 29.85 2.85 11.76
N ARG A 335 29.97 1.74 11.04
CA ARG A 335 31.26 1.31 10.44
C ARG A 335 31.61 2.03 9.14
N ARG A 336 30.66 2.79 8.57
CA ARG A 336 30.84 3.52 7.31
C ARG A 336 31.18 5.01 7.51
N GLU A 337 30.96 5.52 8.70
CA GLU A 337 31.39 6.84 9.18
C GLU A 337 32.82 6.77 9.79
#